data_ed2bf39d0363aa8a3fd5d4a20510ced6
#
_entry.id   ed2bf39d0363aa8a3fd5d4a20510ced6
#
_cell.length_a   1.000
_cell.length_b   1.000
_cell.length_c   1.000
_cell.angle_alpha   90.00
_cell.angle_beta   90.00
_cell.angle_gamma   90.00
#
_symmetry.space_group_name_H-M   'P 1'
#
loop_
_entity.id
_entity.type
_entity.pdbx_description
1 polymer ?
#
loop_
_entity_poly.entity_id
_entity_poly.type
_entity_poly.pdbx_seq_one_letter_code
_entity_poly.pdbx_strand_id
1 'polypeptide(L)'
;ILWSLFSPMPAGDGGAIGVFPFIGQMAAYGDVADALFRSNQLPSVFGLFLTAAILAILVYTQGMKVEIPIVSTKYRGFAATYPIKMMYVSNIPVILASALTANAVFLGQMFWSQFNPRNSNAFLNILAEFDPTSPSSPIGGIVYYITPPRGLDIVALDPLRGVLYVLFMIGIVIVFGKLWVELGGLSPKKAAQNLLDADVQVPGFRRSNKPIETLLNRYIPSVTIIGSTILGLIAGVSDILGVFGTGIGILLSVDILINYYNQLIKEQVEVVMP
;
A
#
# COMPACT_ATOMS: atom_id res chain seq x y z
N ILE A 1 -10.70 -9.89 -4.73
CA ILE A 1 -10.69 -9.68 -6.19
C ILE A 1 -11.59 -10.71 -6.88
N LEU A 2 -11.38 -12.03 -6.73
CA LEU A 2 -12.20 -13.06 -7.40
C LEU A 2 -13.70 -12.93 -7.09
N TRP A 3 -14.05 -12.68 -5.82
CA TRP A 3 -15.41 -12.43 -5.42
C TRP A 3 -16.05 -11.22 -6.14
N SER A 4 -15.31 -10.13 -6.24
CA SER A 4 -15.74 -8.91 -6.93
C SER A 4 -15.87 -9.08 -8.44
N LEU A 5 -15.24 -10.09 -9.02
CA LEU A 5 -15.33 -10.40 -10.44
C LEU A 5 -16.49 -11.34 -10.78
N PHE A 6 -16.70 -12.39 -10.00
CA PHE A 6 -17.52 -13.54 -10.39
C PHE A 6 -18.74 -13.79 -9.51
N SER A 7 -19.00 -13.02 -8.44
CA SER A 7 -20.13 -13.28 -7.55
C SER A 7 -21.48 -13.09 -8.25
N PRO A 8 -22.32 -14.14 -8.33
CA PRO A 8 -23.66 -14.04 -8.91
C PRO A 8 -24.72 -13.54 -7.92
N MET A 9 -24.33 -13.26 -6.64
CA MET A 9 -25.29 -12.82 -5.63
C MET A 9 -25.92 -11.48 -5.98
N PRO A 10 -27.22 -11.28 -5.68
CA PRO A 10 -27.90 -10.02 -5.94
C PRO A 10 -27.34 -8.91 -5.04
N ALA A 11 -27.13 -7.75 -5.61
CA ALA A 11 -26.76 -6.53 -4.92
C ALA A 11 -28.02 -5.68 -4.63
N GLY A 12 -27.87 -4.65 -3.80
CA GLY A 12 -28.98 -3.76 -3.45
C GLY A 12 -29.53 -2.92 -4.61
N ASP A 13 -28.83 -2.86 -5.73
CA ASP A 13 -29.27 -2.22 -6.98
C ASP A 13 -30.06 -3.14 -7.94
N GLY A 14 -30.32 -4.38 -7.52
CA GLY A 14 -31.05 -5.39 -8.32
C GLY A 14 -30.17 -6.16 -9.29
N GLY A 15 -28.90 -5.78 -9.48
CA GLY A 15 -27.94 -6.51 -10.30
C GLY A 15 -27.11 -7.51 -9.50
N ALA A 16 -26.24 -8.27 -10.18
CA ALA A 16 -25.27 -9.15 -9.50
C ALA A 16 -24.13 -8.34 -8.86
N ILE A 17 -23.54 -8.83 -7.75
CA ILE A 17 -22.38 -8.17 -7.10
C ILE A 17 -21.16 -8.19 -8.01
N GLY A 18 -20.88 -9.33 -8.67
CA GLY A 18 -19.70 -9.48 -9.52
C GLY A 18 -19.83 -8.73 -10.84
N VAL A 19 -18.68 -8.19 -11.34
CA VAL A 19 -18.65 -7.40 -12.59
C VAL A 19 -19.10 -8.22 -13.78
N PHE A 20 -18.58 -9.44 -13.96
CA PHE A 20 -18.93 -10.26 -15.14
C PHE A 20 -20.40 -10.70 -15.17
N PRO A 21 -21.00 -11.22 -14.08
CA PRO A 21 -22.43 -11.48 -14.05
C PRO A 21 -23.27 -10.21 -14.26
N PHE A 22 -22.83 -9.06 -13.72
CA PHE A 22 -23.53 -7.79 -13.90
C PHE A 22 -23.50 -7.32 -15.37
N ILE A 23 -22.35 -7.39 -16.05
CA ILE A 23 -22.24 -7.07 -17.48
C ILE A 23 -23.17 -7.96 -18.29
N GLY A 24 -23.23 -9.26 -17.97
CA GLY A 24 -24.13 -10.19 -18.64
C GLY A 24 -25.63 -9.81 -18.50
N GLN A 25 -26.01 -9.33 -17.30
CA GLN A 25 -27.38 -8.83 -17.06
C GLN A 25 -27.64 -7.52 -17.82
N MET A 26 -26.71 -6.52 -17.74
CA MET A 26 -26.87 -5.24 -18.43
C MET A 26 -26.85 -5.36 -19.95
N ALA A 27 -26.08 -6.29 -20.51
CA ALA A 27 -26.10 -6.57 -21.94
C ALA A 27 -27.50 -7.08 -22.43
N ALA A 28 -28.22 -7.73 -21.54
CA ALA A 28 -29.62 -8.17 -21.84
C ALA A 28 -30.63 -7.02 -21.72
N TYR A 29 -30.37 -6.00 -20.90
CA TYR A 29 -31.25 -4.85 -20.68
C TYR A 29 -30.88 -3.61 -21.49
N GLY A 30 -29.70 -3.56 -22.13
CA GLY A 30 -29.30 -2.50 -23.06
C GLY A 30 -28.68 -1.26 -22.40
N ASP A 31 -28.41 -1.29 -21.09
CA ASP A 31 -27.88 -0.14 -20.34
C ASP A 31 -26.38 -0.29 -20.03
N VAL A 32 -25.55 0.12 -21.00
CA VAL A 32 -24.09 -0.02 -20.92
C VAL A 32 -23.45 1.01 -19.98
N ALA A 33 -24.09 2.19 -19.79
CA ALA A 33 -23.53 3.25 -18.95
C ALA A 33 -23.48 2.83 -17.48
N ASP A 34 -24.50 2.16 -16.96
CA ASP A 34 -24.56 1.65 -15.61
C ASP A 34 -23.56 0.51 -15.36
N ALA A 35 -23.19 -0.24 -16.39
CA ALA A 35 -22.15 -1.24 -16.30
C ALA A 35 -20.74 -0.62 -16.15
N LEU A 36 -20.52 0.55 -16.73
CA LEU A 36 -19.24 1.25 -16.67
C LEU A 36 -19.03 1.94 -15.32
N PHE A 37 -20.05 2.67 -14.84
CA PHE A 37 -19.97 3.50 -13.62
C PHE A 37 -21.06 3.10 -12.63
N ARG A 38 -20.78 2.06 -11.86
CA ARG A 38 -21.73 1.54 -10.88
C ARG A 38 -21.61 2.32 -9.57
N SER A 39 -22.75 2.80 -9.06
CA SER A 39 -22.85 3.50 -7.77
C SER A 39 -22.77 2.54 -6.57
N ASN A 40 -22.81 3.08 -5.35
CA ASN A 40 -22.86 2.33 -4.08
C ASN A 40 -21.67 1.42 -3.77
N GLN A 41 -20.45 1.80 -4.18
CA GLN A 41 -19.21 1.05 -3.90
C GLN A 41 -19.21 -0.38 -4.46
N LEU A 42 -20.07 -0.66 -5.42
CA LEU A 42 -20.12 -1.96 -6.08
C LEU A 42 -19.06 -2.07 -7.17
N PRO A 43 -18.56 -3.29 -7.45
CA PRO A 43 -17.58 -3.52 -8.48
C PRO A 43 -18.08 -3.09 -9.86
N SER A 44 -17.33 -2.22 -10.56
CA SER A 44 -17.64 -1.69 -11.89
C SER A 44 -16.55 -2.03 -12.90
N VAL A 45 -16.84 -1.94 -14.19
CA VAL A 45 -15.84 -2.11 -15.26
C VAL A 45 -14.74 -1.06 -15.14
N PHE A 46 -15.10 0.18 -14.78
CA PHE A 46 -14.13 1.25 -14.54
C PHE A 46 -13.20 0.92 -13.37
N GLY A 47 -13.73 0.37 -12.26
CA GLY A 47 -12.92 -0.12 -11.13
C GLY A 47 -11.97 -1.25 -11.51
N LEU A 48 -12.37 -2.14 -12.44
CA LEU A 48 -11.50 -3.19 -12.98
C LEU A 48 -10.32 -2.57 -13.75
N PHE A 49 -10.61 -1.60 -14.62
CA PHE A 49 -9.56 -0.91 -15.39
C PHE A 49 -8.58 -0.17 -14.48
N LEU A 50 -9.10 0.53 -13.48
CA LEU A 50 -8.27 1.22 -12.47
C LEU A 50 -7.40 0.23 -11.69
N THR A 51 -7.97 -0.92 -11.32
CA THR A 51 -7.20 -1.98 -10.63
C THR A 51 -6.06 -2.49 -11.50
N ALA A 52 -6.31 -2.74 -12.78
CA ALA A 52 -5.27 -3.15 -13.72
C ALA A 52 -4.19 -2.07 -13.90
N ALA A 53 -4.57 -0.80 -13.98
CA ALA A 53 -3.63 0.31 -14.08
C ALA A 53 -2.75 0.43 -12.82
N ILE A 54 -3.34 0.32 -11.63
CA ILE A 54 -2.59 0.35 -10.36
C ILE A 54 -1.66 -0.87 -10.23
N LEU A 55 -2.10 -2.06 -10.65
CA LEU A 55 -1.24 -3.24 -10.70
C LEU A 55 -0.02 -3.00 -11.59
N ALA A 56 -0.21 -2.43 -12.78
CA ALA A 56 0.89 -2.11 -13.70
C ALA A 56 1.87 -1.10 -13.09
N ILE A 57 1.38 -0.04 -12.45
CA ILE A 57 2.19 0.96 -11.75
C ILE A 57 3.00 0.31 -10.62
N LEU A 58 2.39 -0.58 -9.84
CA LEU A 58 3.05 -1.30 -8.75
C LEU A 58 4.16 -2.22 -9.24
N VAL A 59 3.90 -3.02 -10.27
CA VAL A 59 4.91 -3.90 -10.88
C VAL A 59 6.10 -3.08 -11.38
N TYR A 60 5.82 -1.97 -12.06
CA TYR A 60 6.86 -1.06 -12.52
C TYR A 60 7.69 -0.48 -11.36
N THR A 61 7.02 0.03 -10.32
CA THR A 61 7.67 0.65 -9.17
C THR A 61 8.50 -0.36 -8.36
N GLN A 62 8.04 -1.60 -8.23
CA GLN A 62 8.80 -2.66 -7.56
C GLN A 62 10.05 -3.10 -8.35
N GLY A 63 10.06 -2.91 -9.66
CA GLY A 63 11.22 -3.13 -10.51
C GLY A 63 12.32 -2.08 -10.36
N MET A 64 12.01 -0.89 -9.81
CA MET A 64 12.96 0.21 -9.67
C MET A 64 14.02 -0.08 -8.61
N LYS A 65 15.29 0.14 -8.95
CA LYS A 65 16.45 -0.08 -8.07
C LYS A 65 17.38 1.11 -8.15
N VAL A 66 18.01 1.45 -7.02
CA VAL A 66 19.13 2.40 -6.95
C VAL A 66 20.40 1.60 -6.90
N GLU A 67 21.27 1.75 -7.90
CA GLU A 67 22.53 1.02 -8.01
C GLU A 67 23.64 1.78 -7.31
N ILE A 68 24.26 1.15 -6.29
CA ILE A 68 25.43 1.71 -5.60
C ILE A 68 26.68 1.01 -6.15
N PRO A 69 27.69 1.75 -6.66
CA PRO A 69 28.92 1.13 -7.12
C PRO A 69 29.70 0.53 -5.95
N ILE A 70 30.04 -0.75 -6.08
CA ILE A 70 30.84 -1.51 -5.11
C ILE A 70 31.96 -2.26 -5.86
N VAL A 71 33.00 -2.69 -5.13
CA VAL A 71 34.07 -3.52 -5.66
C VAL A 71 34.20 -4.77 -4.80
N SER A 72 34.28 -5.93 -5.45
CA SER A 72 34.58 -7.18 -4.77
C SER A 72 36.08 -7.29 -4.49
N THR A 73 36.46 -7.58 -3.24
CA THR A 73 37.86 -7.81 -2.87
C THR A 73 38.37 -9.17 -3.34
N LYS A 74 37.47 -10.11 -3.56
CA LYS A 74 37.77 -11.47 -3.94
C LYS A 74 38.20 -11.60 -5.42
N TYR A 75 37.67 -10.71 -6.26
CA TYR A 75 37.98 -10.67 -7.69
C TYR A 75 38.57 -9.30 -8.02
N ARG A 76 39.90 -9.19 -8.08
CA ARG A 76 40.63 -7.95 -8.41
C ARG A 76 40.15 -7.37 -9.74
N GLY A 77 39.52 -6.19 -9.70
CA GLY A 77 39.16 -5.41 -10.90
C GLY A 77 37.70 -5.53 -11.36
N PHE A 78 36.85 -6.34 -10.76
CA PHE A 78 35.43 -6.35 -11.10
C PHE A 78 34.68 -5.28 -10.33
N ALA A 79 34.26 -4.23 -11.04
CA ALA A 79 33.27 -3.28 -10.55
C ALA A 79 31.90 -3.97 -10.55
N ALA A 80 31.29 -4.07 -9.38
CA ALA A 80 29.94 -4.59 -9.22
C ALA A 80 29.02 -3.47 -8.73
N THR A 81 27.73 -3.60 -8.96
CA THR A 81 26.73 -2.69 -8.39
C THR A 81 25.91 -3.40 -7.31
N TYR A 82 25.66 -2.73 -6.19
CA TYR A 82 24.75 -3.21 -5.16
C TYR A 82 23.38 -2.57 -5.39
N PRO A 83 22.38 -3.32 -5.83
CA PRO A 83 21.06 -2.79 -6.09
C PRO A 83 20.25 -2.66 -4.80
N ILE A 84 19.91 -1.43 -4.42
CA ILE A 84 18.91 -1.16 -3.38
C ILE A 84 17.56 -0.99 -4.06
N LYS A 85 16.59 -1.83 -3.72
CA LYS A 85 15.22 -1.69 -4.23
C LYS A 85 14.64 -0.33 -3.83
N MET A 86 13.94 0.37 -4.73
CA MET A 86 13.24 1.61 -4.41
C MET A 86 12.20 1.40 -3.30
N MET A 87 11.48 0.28 -3.33
CA MET A 87 10.61 -0.17 -2.24
C MET A 87 11.41 -0.97 -1.21
N TYR A 88 12.39 -0.33 -0.58
CA TYR A 88 13.30 -0.95 0.39
C TYR A 88 12.57 -1.51 1.62
N VAL A 89 11.46 -0.89 1.97
CA VAL A 89 10.70 -1.15 3.20
C VAL A 89 9.63 -2.23 3.02
N SER A 90 9.41 -2.75 1.79
CA SER A 90 8.32 -3.67 1.48
C SER A 90 6.93 -3.08 1.83
N ASN A 91 5.89 -3.92 1.87
CA ASN A 91 4.50 -3.50 2.14
C ASN A 91 4.14 -3.45 3.64
N ILE A 92 5.06 -3.87 4.52
CA ILE A 92 4.79 -3.97 5.97
C ILE A 92 4.36 -2.64 6.60
N PRO A 93 4.97 -1.49 6.30
CA PRO A 93 4.52 -0.21 6.83
C PRO A 93 3.07 0.14 6.50
N VAL A 94 2.60 -0.24 5.30
CA VAL A 94 1.21 0.00 4.88
C VAL A 94 0.25 -0.89 5.66
N ILE A 95 0.64 -2.15 5.91
CA ILE A 95 -0.15 -3.08 6.74
C ILE A 95 -0.28 -2.53 8.16
N LEU A 96 0.82 -2.06 8.75
CA LEU A 96 0.82 -1.47 10.09
C LEU A 96 -0.02 -0.19 10.15
N ALA A 97 0.07 0.67 9.14
CA ALA A 97 -0.74 1.88 9.02
C ALA A 97 -2.23 1.56 9.00
N SER A 98 -2.63 0.56 8.23
CA SER A 98 -4.04 0.14 8.15
C SER A 98 -4.54 -0.52 9.42
N ALA A 99 -3.72 -1.35 10.04
CA ALA A 99 -4.06 -1.94 11.33
C ALA A 99 -4.26 -0.86 12.39
N LEU A 100 -3.39 0.17 12.41
CA LEU A 100 -3.55 1.31 13.29
C LEU A 100 -4.85 2.06 13.00
N THR A 101 -5.13 2.36 11.73
CA THR A 101 -6.36 3.04 11.31
C THR A 101 -7.60 2.25 11.72
N ALA A 102 -7.63 0.95 11.44
CA ALA A 102 -8.75 0.09 11.82
C ALA A 102 -8.98 0.07 13.34
N ASN A 103 -7.91 -0.04 14.13
CA ASN A 103 -7.99 0.04 15.58
C ASN A 103 -8.45 1.41 16.07
N ALA A 104 -7.99 2.50 15.45
CA ALA A 104 -8.43 3.86 15.80
C ALA A 104 -9.91 4.07 15.53
N VAL A 105 -10.43 3.56 14.42
CA VAL A 105 -11.86 3.58 14.09
C VAL A 105 -12.66 2.76 15.10
N PHE A 106 -12.21 1.55 15.41
CA PHE A 106 -12.86 0.67 16.40
C PHE A 106 -12.92 1.31 17.79
N LEU A 107 -11.80 1.86 18.26
CA LEU A 107 -11.75 2.58 19.54
C LEU A 107 -12.64 3.82 19.53
N GLY A 108 -12.61 4.59 18.44
CA GLY A 108 -13.48 5.75 18.25
C GLY A 108 -14.96 5.38 18.35
N GLN A 109 -15.37 4.29 17.70
CA GLN A 109 -16.74 3.76 17.76
C GLN A 109 -17.11 3.30 19.17
N MET A 110 -16.19 2.62 19.87
CA MET A 110 -16.41 2.17 21.25
C MET A 110 -16.58 3.35 22.20
N PHE A 111 -15.71 4.37 22.13
CA PHE A 111 -15.82 5.59 22.93
C PHE A 111 -17.09 6.36 22.62
N TRP A 112 -17.43 6.52 21.34
CA TRP A 112 -18.66 7.18 20.94
C TRP A 112 -19.90 6.47 21.49
N SER A 113 -20.00 5.15 21.34
CA SER A 113 -21.17 4.37 21.81
C SER A 113 -21.38 4.41 23.33
N GLN A 114 -20.28 4.50 24.10
CA GLN A 114 -20.31 4.54 25.56
C GLN A 114 -20.60 5.93 26.11
N PHE A 115 -19.95 6.96 25.55
CA PHE A 115 -19.92 8.29 26.17
C PHE A 115 -20.69 9.35 25.40
N ASN A 116 -20.99 9.14 24.10
CA ASN A 116 -21.62 10.17 23.27
C ASN A 116 -22.55 9.63 22.17
N PRO A 117 -23.45 8.67 22.44
CA PRO A 117 -24.26 8.02 21.41
C PRO A 117 -25.26 8.95 20.70
N ARG A 118 -25.51 10.16 21.24
CA ARG A 118 -26.39 11.17 20.67
C ARG A 118 -25.68 12.39 20.13
N ASN A 119 -24.34 12.33 20.01
CA ASN A 119 -23.49 13.44 19.56
C ASN A 119 -23.71 14.76 20.34
N SER A 120 -24.07 14.65 21.62
CA SER A 120 -24.41 15.82 22.47
C SER A 120 -23.17 16.55 22.99
N ASN A 121 -22.02 15.89 23.06
CA ASN A 121 -20.79 16.47 23.60
C ASN A 121 -19.85 16.91 22.47
N ALA A 122 -19.72 18.22 22.26
CA ALA A 122 -18.91 18.81 21.20
C ALA A 122 -17.42 18.41 21.28
N PHE A 123 -16.86 18.20 22.48
CA PHE A 123 -15.47 17.79 22.64
C PHE A 123 -15.21 16.35 22.14
N LEU A 124 -16.15 15.43 22.42
CA LEU A 124 -16.06 14.07 21.93
C LEU A 124 -16.34 13.96 20.43
N ASN A 125 -17.15 14.86 19.86
CA ASN A 125 -17.39 14.93 18.43
C ASN A 125 -16.11 15.30 17.65
N ILE A 126 -15.17 16.05 18.24
CA ILE A 126 -13.84 16.29 17.61
C ILE A 126 -13.08 14.99 17.41
N LEU A 127 -13.20 14.05 18.33
CA LEU A 127 -12.51 12.77 18.25
C LEU A 127 -13.19 11.83 17.27
N ALA A 128 -14.48 11.58 17.47
CA ALA A 128 -15.25 10.65 16.66
C ALA A 128 -16.75 10.99 16.74
N GLU A 129 -17.38 11.11 15.60
CA GLU A 129 -18.81 11.28 15.45
C GLU A 129 -19.36 10.23 14.50
N PHE A 130 -20.34 9.45 14.96
CA PHE A 130 -20.97 8.39 14.18
C PHE A 130 -22.46 8.65 14.01
N ASP A 131 -23.05 8.09 12.96
CA ASP A 131 -24.49 8.14 12.74
C ASP A 131 -25.19 7.21 13.73
N PRO A 132 -26.13 7.70 14.55
CA PRO A 132 -26.90 6.86 15.46
C PRO A 132 -27.72 5.77 14.76
N THR A 133 -28.07 5.99 13.47
CA THR A 133 -28.83 5.01 12.66
C THR A 133 -27.93 3.99 11.97
N SER A 134 -26.66 4.36 11.70
CA SER A 134 -25.67 3.51 11.06
C SER A 134 -24.30 3.65 11.73
N PRO A 135 -24.10 3.03 12.91
CA PRO A 135 -22.91 3.22 13.73
C PRO A 135 -21.58 2.76 13.07
N SER A 136 -21.65 2.08 11.95
CA SER A 136 -20.47 1.61 11.20
C SER A 136 -19.77 2.70 10.39
N SER A 137 -20.43 3.84 10.14
CA SER A 137 -19.93 4.93 9.31
C SER A 137 -19.66 6.18 10.14
N PRO A 138 -18.40 6.63 10.25
CA PRO A 138 -18.09 7.90 10.88
C PRO A 138 -18.59 9.05 10.01
N ILE A 139 -19.24 10.05 10.63
CA ILE A 139 -19.78 11.25 9.96
C ILE A 139 -18.98 12.51 10.30
N GLY A 140 -18.15 12.46 11.37
CA GLY A 140 -17.34 13.60 11.79
C GLY A 140 -16.17 13.21 12.70
N GLY A 141 -15.39 14.23 13.09
CA GLY A 141 -14.24 14.08 13.95
C GLY A 141 -12.98 13.57 13.23
N ILE A 142 -11.91 13.36 14.00
CA ILE A 142 -10.63 12.87 13.48
C ILE A 142 -10.81 11.51 12.79
N VAL A 143 -11.63 10.63 13.36
CA VAL A 143 -11.88 9.29 12.83
C VAL A 143 -12.48 9.35 11.41
N TYR A 144 -13.28 10.36 11.09
CA TYR A 144 -13.85 10.56 9.76
C TYR A 144 -12.76 10.78 8.69
N TYR A 145 -11.75 11.59 9.01
CA TYR A 145 -10.67 11.93 8.06
C TYR A 145 -9.61 10.84 7.90
N ILE A 146 -9.45 9.96 8.90
CA ILE A 146 -8.52 8.83 8.80
C ILE A 146 -9.18 7.57 8.22
N THR A 147 -10.51 7.55 8.10
CA THR A 147 -11.25 6.43 7.48
C THR A 147 -11.25 6.59 5.96
N PRO A 148 -10.91 5.52 5.20
CA PRO A 148 -10.86 5.61 3.74
C PRO A 148 -12.23 5.97 3.14
N PRO A 149 -12.32 7.07 2.37
CA PRO A 149 -13.50 7.38 1.57
C PRO A 149 -13.51 6.44 0.36
N ARG A 150 -14.33 5.38 0.41
CA ARG A 150 -14.39 4.39 -0.66
C ARG A 150 -15.37 4.83 -1.74
N GLY A 151 -14.83 5.17 -2.91
CA GLY A 151 -15.60 5.56 -4.09
C GLY A 151 -15.42 7.03 -4.47
N LEU A 152 -15.41 7.30 -5.76
CA LEU A 152 -15.26 8.65 -6.31
C LEU A 152 -16.47 9.54 -6.01
N ASP A 153 -17.65 8.97 -5.87
CA ASP A 153 -18.90 9.63 -5.47
C ASP A 153 -18.76 10.29 -4.10
N ILE A 154 -18.20 9.60 -3.12
CA ILE A 154 -17.98 10.13 -1.76
C ILE A 154 -16.93 11.26 -1.79
N VAL A 155 -15.85 11.07 -2.54
CA VAL A 155 -14.79 12.08 -2.65
C VAL A 155 -15.26 13.31 -3.45
N ALA A 156 -16.15 13.14 -4.41
CA ALA A 156 -16.75 14.27 -5.13
C ALA A 156 -17.62 15.14 -4.22
N LEU A 157 -18.27 14.56 -3.22
CA LEU A 157 -19.05 15.29 -2.21
C LEU A 157 -18.17 16.01 -1.18
N ASP A 158 -17.07 15.38 -0.76
CA ASP A 158 -16.11 15.95 0.20
C ASP A 158 -14.66 15.72 -0.28
N PRO A 159 -14.15 16.57 -1.19
CA PRO A 159 -12.77 16.46 -1.70
C PRO A 159 -11.71 16.65 -0.62
N LEU A 160 -12.00 17.45 0.41
CA LEU A 160 -11.08 17.72 1.51
C LEU A 160 -10.79 16.44 2.29
N ARG A 161 -11.81 15.64 2.55
CA ARG A 161 -11.66 14.33 3.19
C ARG A 161 -10.70 13.42 2.41
N GLY A 162 -10.87 13.33 1.09
CA GLY A 162 -10.00 12.52 0.24
C GLY A 162 -8.54 12.94 0.32
N VAL A 163 -8.28 14.25 0.22
CA VAL A 163 -6.91 14.80 0.31
C VAL A 163 -6.30 14.54 1.69
N LEU A 164 -7.03 14.83 2.77
CA LEU A 164 -6.55 14.63 4.14
C LEU A 164 -6.26 13.15 4.43
N TYR A 165 -7.11 12.24 3.94
CA TYR A 165 -6.89 10.81 4.06
C TYR A 165 -5.58 10.37 3.39
N VAL A 166 -5.34 10.79 2.14
CA VAL A 166 -4.10 10.44 1.43
C VAL A 166 -2.87 11.00 2.14
N LEU A 167 -2.91 12.25 2.58
CA LEU A 167 -1.82 12.88 3.33
C LEU A 167 -1.56 12.15 4.65
N PHE A 168 -2.60 11.76 5.37
CA PHE A 168 -2.49 10.96 6.58
C PHE A 168 -1.85 9.60 6.28
N MET A 169 -2.30 8.89 5.24
CA MET A 169 -1.73 7.61 4.83
C MET A 169 -0.25 7.73 4.48
N ILE A 170 0.14 8.73 3.70
CA ILE A 170 1.55 8.98 3.38
C ILE A 170 2.35 9.22 4.67
N GLY A 171 1.88 10.09 5.54
CA GLY A 171 2.56 10.44 6.79
C GLY A 171 2.79 9.23 7.70
N ILE A 172 1.74 8.44 7.93
CA ILE A 172 1.81 7.28 8.83
C ILE A 172 2.66 6.14 8.23
N VAL A 173 2.60 5.93 6.90
CA VAL A 173 3.43 4.94 6.22
C VAL A 173 4.90 5.34 6.25
N ILE A 174 5.25 6.63 6.18
CA ILE A 174 6.64 7.11 6.36
C ILE A 174 7.12 6.84 7.79
N VAL A 175 6.29 7.09 8.80
CA VAL A 175 6.64 6.82 10.20
C VAL A 175 6.91 5.33 10.40
N PHE A 176 5.99 4.47 9.99
CA PHE A 176 6.18 3.02 10.08
C PHE A 176 7.31 2.51 9.20
N GLY A 177 7.56 3.14 8.05
CA GLY A 177 8.69 2.81 7.18
C GLY A 177 10.03 3.03 7.87
N LYS A 178 10.21 4.16 8.55
CA LYS A 178 11.41 4.44 9.34
C LYS A 178 11.58 3.44 10.49
N LEU A 179 10.50 3.21 11.24
CA LEU A 179 10.51 2.23 12.33
C LEU A 179 10.87 0.82 11.83
N TRP A 180 10.32 0.42 10.67
CA TRP A 180 10.58 -0.88 10.09
C TRP A 180 12.03 -1.07 9.64
N VAL A 181 12.67 -0.03 9.09
CA VAL A 181 14.09 -0.08 8.72
C VAL A 181 14.97 -0.35 9.94
N GLU A 182 14.65 0.22 11.08
CA GLU A 182 15.41 0.00 12.32
C GLU A 182 15.13 -1.37 12.93
N LEU A 183 13.86 -1.74 13.06
CA LEU A 183 13.42 -2.99 13.70
C LEU A 183 13.67 -4.23 12.82
N GLY A 184 13.48 -4.09 11.51
CA GLY A 184 13.65 -5.17 10.53
C GLY A 184 15.11 -5.51 10.20
N GLY A 185 16.08 -4.87 10.85
CA GLY A 185 17.51 -5.12 10.59
C GLY A 185 17.99 -4.60 9.24
N LEU A 186 17.26 -3.66 8.65
CA LEU A 186 17.55 -3.00 7.38
C LEU A 186 18.31 -1.68 7.57
N SER A 187 18.75 -1.38 8.81
CA SER A 187 19.49 -0.16 9.13
C SER A 187 20.81 -0.08 8.38
N PRO A 188 21.31 1.12 8.06
CA PRO A 188 22.59 1.30 7.36
C PRO A 188 23.75 0.57 7.99
N LYS A 189 23.80 0.55 9.34
CA LYS A 189 24.82 -0.16 10.11
C LYS A 189 24.77 -1.68 9.88
N LYS A 190 23.58 -2.26 9.93
CA LYS A 190 23.38 -3.69 9.73
C LYS A 190 23.66 -4.09 8.27
N ALA A 191 23.19 -3.28 7.32
CA ALA A 191 23.45 -3.48 5.91
C ALA A 191 24.95 -3.39 5.58
N ALA A 192 25.68 -2.42 6.19
CA ALA A 192 27.12 -2.32 6.04
C ALA A 192 27.87 -3.56 6.58
N GLN A 193 27.43 -4.09 7.71
CA GLN A 193 27.99 -5.31 8.29
C GLN A 193 27.76 -6.51 7.37
N ASN A 194 26.55 -6.70 6.88
CA ASN A 194 26.23 -7.80 5.95
C ASN A 194 27.08 -7.71 4.65
N LEU A 195 27.36 -6.50 4.15
CA LEU A 195 28.22 -6.32 2.98
C LEU A 195 29.69 -6.67 3.27
N LEU A 196 30.19 -6.32 4.46
CA LEU A 196 31.54 -6.70 4.88
C LEU A 196 31.70 -8.23 5.06
N ASP A 197 30.68 -8.87 5.63
CA ASP A 197 30.65 -10.32 5.83
C ASP A 197 30.61 -11.05 4.46
N ALA A 198 30.06 -10.40 3.43
CA ALA A 198 30.06 -10.87 2.05
C ALA A 198 31.33 -10.50 1.25
N ASP A 199 32.39 -10.04 1.89
CA ASP A 199 33.67 -9.60 1.25
C ASP A 199 33.51 -8.47 0.21
N VAL A 200 32.54 -7.57 0.40
CA VAL A 200 32.29 -6.42 -0.49
C VAL A 200 32.95 -5.17 0.08
N GLN A 201 33.52 -4.34 -0.80
CA GLN A 201 34.13 -3.04 -0.44
C GLN A 201 33.59 -1.91 -1.32
N VAL A 202 33.69 -0.68 -0.81
CA VAL A 202 33.45 0.53 -1.60
C VAL A 202 34.77 0.96 -2.27
N PRO A 203 34.76 1.30 -3.59
CA PRO A 203 35.94 1.75 -4.29
C PRO A 203 36.62 2.93 -3.57
N GLY A 204 37.96 2.87 -3.40
CA GLY A 204 38.75 3.94 -2.80
C GLY A 204 38.78 3.98 -1.26
N PHE A 205 38.10 3.07 -0.56
CA PHE A 205 38.10 3.00 0.90
C PHE A 205 38.79 1.73 1.43
N ARG A 206 39.42 1.84 2.61
CA ARG A 206 39.93 0.67 3.33
C ARG A 206 38.78 -0.23 3.78
N ARG A 207 39.04 -1.53 3.91
CA ARG A 207 38.11 -2.52 4.45
C ARG A 207 37.73 -2.19 5.90
N SER A 208 36.72 -1.37 6.09
CA SER A 208 36.16 -1.03 7.41
C SER A 208 34.68 -0.73 7.29
N ASN A 209 33.97 -0.90 8.41
CA ASN A 209 32.50 -0.71 8.45
C ASN A 209 32.10 0.76 8.23
N LYS A 210 32.89 1.71 8.74
CA LYS A 210 32.56 3.15 8.73
C LYS A 210 32.32 3.75 7.34
N PRO A 211 33.17 3.56 6.31
CA PRO A 211 32.93 4.15 5.00
C PRO A 211 31.65 3.60 4.32
N ILE A 212 31.40 2.28 4.45
CA ILE A 212 30.21 1.64 3.88
C ILE A 212 28.97 2.15 4.61
N GLU A 213 29.01 2.21 5.93
CA GLU A 213 27.93 2.74 6.75
C GLU A 213 27.62 4.20 6.41
N THR A 214 28.66 5.05 6.27
CA THR A 214 28.48 6.46 5.87
C THR A 214 27.82 6.59 4.51
N LEU A 215 28.21 5.76 3.55
CA LEU A 215 27.59 5.74 2.23
C LEU A 215 26.11 5.32 2.34
N LEU A 216 25.82 4.21 3.01
CA LEU A 216 24.47 3.70 3.18
C LEU A 216 23.57 4.62 3.99
N ASN A 217 24.10 5.33 4.98
CA ASN A 217 23.40 6.36 5.74
C ASN A 217 22.87 7.51 4.87
N ARG A 218 23.48 7.73 3.71
CA ARG A 218 23.02 8.75 2.77
C ARG A 218 21.86 8.25 1.90
N TYR A 219 21.89 6.96 1.52
CA TYR A 219 20.92 6.40 0.57
C TYR A 219 19.69 5.76 1.26
N ILE A 220 19.90 4.94 2.29
CA ILE A 220 18.82 4.17 2.92
C ILE A 220 17.69 5.05 3.48
N PRO A 221 17.96 6.13 4.25
CA PRO A 221 16.88 6.98 4.75
C PRO A 221 16.10 7.68 3.62
N SER A 222 16.79 8.14 2.57
CA SER A 222 16.16 8.80 1.43
C SER A 222 15.27 7.83 0.65
N VAL A 223 15.78 6.64 0.33
CA VAL A 223 15.01 5.58 -0.34
C VAL A 223 13.84 5.12 0.52
N THR A 224 14.01 5.04 1.83
CA THR A 224 12.93 4.71 2.77
C THR A 224 11.79 5.73 2.71
N ILE A 225 12.12 7.02 2.75
CA ILE A 225 11.10 8.09 2.69
C ILE A 225 10.39 8.07 1.33
N ILE A 226 11.14 8.01 0.23
CA ILE A 226 10.57 7.99 -1.13
C ILE A 226 9.70 6.74 -1.32
N GLY A 227 10.21 5.56 -0.98
CA GLY A 227 9.47 4.30 -1.10
C GLY A 227 8.20 4.29 -0.24
N SER A 228 8.28 4.75 1.01
CA SER A 228 7.12 4.86 1.89
C SER A 228 6.10 5.88 1.38
N THR A 229 6.54 7.00 0.78
CA THR A 229 5.65 7.99 0.17
C THR A 229 4.90 7.39 -1.01
N ILE A 230 5.60 6.68 -1.90
CA ILE A 230 4.99 6.01 -3.05
C ILE A 230 3.98 4.96 -2.60
N LEU A 231 4.35 4.12 -1.62
CA LEU A 231 3.46 3.10 -1.05
C LEU A 231 2.21 3.71 -0.41
N GLY A 232 2.38 4.75 0.42
CA GLY A 232 1.27 5.45 1.07
C GLY A 232 0.34 6.14 0.07
N LEU A 233 0.91 6.75 -0.99
CA LEU A 233 0.16 7.38 -2.06
C LEU A 233 -0.64 6.34 -2.86
N ILE A 234 -0.01 5.24 -3.29
CA ILE A 234 -0.70 4.18 -4.03
C ILE A 234 -1.80 3.56 -3.18
N ALA A 235 -1.54 3.25 -1.90
CA ALA A 235 -2.55 2.70 -1.00
C ALA A 235 -3.74 3.65 -0.82
N GLY A 236 -3.47 4.92 -0.49
CA GLY A 236 -4.52 5.92 -0.26
C GLY A 236 -5.33 6.24 -1.50
N VAL A 237 -4.68 6.40 -2.65
CA VAL A 237 -5.37 6.65 -3.93
C VAL A 237 -6.19 5.44 -4.37
N SER A 238 -5.67 4.22 -4.17
CA SER A 238 -6.40 2.99 -4.49
C SER A 238 -7.70 2.86 -3.69
N ASP A 239 -7.66 3.21 -2.40
CA ASP A 239 -8.85 3.19 -1.54
C ASP A 239 -9.91 4.21 -1.97
N ILE A 240 -9.48 5.40 -2.43
CA ILE A 240 -10.37 6.45 -2.98
C ILE A 240 -11.00 6.01 -4.29
N LEU A 241 -10.21 5.43 -5.20
CA LEU A 241 -10.67 5.04 -6.52
C LEU A 241 -11.63 3.83 -6.52
N GLY A 242 -11.86 3.22 -5.36
CA GLY A 242 -12.74 2.06 -5.25
C GLY A 242 -12.26 0.86 -6.08
N VAL A 243 -10.95 0.65 -6.14
CA VAL A 243 -10.35 -0.50 -6.82
C VAL A 243 -10.81 -1.82 -6.18
N PHE A 244 -10.73 -2.91 -6.93
CA PHE A 244 -11.15 -4.22 -6.45
C PHE A 244 -10.32 -4.70 -5.25
N GLY A 245 -10.98 -4.81 -4.13
CA GLY A 245 -10.37 -5.05 -2.82
C GLY A 245 -10.05 -3.76 -2.12
N THR A 246 -8.91 -3.71 -1.43
CA THR A 246 -8.37 -2.51 -0.79
C THR A 246 -7.02 -2.20 -1.42
N GLY A 247 -6.55 -0.95 -1.32
CA GLY A 247 -5.22 -0.58 -1.78
C GLY A 247 -4.13 -1.50 -1.22
N ILE A 248 -4.26 -1.91 0.05
CA ILE A 248 -3.36 -2.87 0.69
C ILE A 248 -3.47 -4.26 0.08
N GLY A 249 -4.69 -4.73 -0.19
CA GLY A 249 -4.92 -6.04 -0.81
C GLY A 249 -4.24 -6.16 -2.17
N ILE A 250 -4.25 -5.08 -2.96
CA ILE A 250 -3.54 -5.02 -4.24
C ILE A 250 -2.03 -5.04 -4.04
N LEU A 251 -1.51 -4.22 -3.11
CA LEU A 251 -0.09 -4.18 -2.77
C LEU A 251 0.43 -5.57 -2.36
N LEU A 252 -0.28 -6.26 -1.47
CA LEU A 252 0.08 -7.60 -1.03
C LEU A 252 0.03 -8.62 -2.18
N SER A 253 -0.99 -8.55 -3.04
CA SER A 253 -1.13 -9.47 -4.17
C SER A 253 0.06 -9.36 -5.13
N VAL A 254 0.48 -8.12 -5.45
CA VAL A 254 1.65 -7.87 -6.32
C VAL A 254 2.93 -8.36 -5.67
N ASP A 255 3.13 -8.09 -4.38
CA ASP A 255 4.33 -8.50 -3.65
C ASP A 255 4.47 -10.03 -3.62
N ILE A 256 3.37 -10.72 -3.34
CA ILE A 256 3.33 -12.18 -3.36
C ILE A 256 3.67 -12.72 -4.75
N LEU A 257 3.05 -12.20 -5.81
CA LEU A 257 3.30 -12.64 -7.18
C LEU A 257 4.75 -12.43 -7.60
N ILE A 258 5.33 -11.28 -7.29
CA ILE A 258 6.72 -10.98 -7.63
C ILE A 258 7.68 -11.86 -6.81
N ASN A 259 7.39 -12.13 -5.54
CA ASN A 259 8.21 -13.03 -4.73
C ASN A 259 8.16 -14.46 -5.28
N TYR A 260 6.99 -14.97 -5.65
CA TYR A 260 6.86 -16.28 -6.31
C TYR A 260 7.63 -16.32 -7.64
N TYR A 261 7.50 -15.31 -8.47
CA TYR A 261 8.22 -15.22 -9.74
C TYR A 261 9.73 -15.25 -9.53
N ASN A 262 10.25 -14.50 -8.56
CA ASN A 262 11.67 -14.50 -8.22
C ASN A 262 12.16 -15.87 -7.67
N GLN A 263 11.32 -16.58 -6.92
CA GLN A 263 11.64 -17.94 -6.45
C GLN A 263 11.74 -18.93 -7.62
N LEU A 264 10.76 -18.92 -8.52
CA LEU A 264 10.77 -19.78 -9.70
C LEU A 264 12.01 -19.57 -10.57
N ILE A 265 12.43 -18.31 -10.78
CA ILE A 265 13.66 -18.01 -11.52
C ILE A 265 14.89 -18.59 -10.81
N LYS A 266 14.99 -18.46 -9.48
CA LYS A 266 16.11 -19.00 -8.73
C LYS A 266 16.19 -20.53 -8.85
N GLU A 267 15.07 -21.21 -8.68
CA GLU A 267 15.00 -22.67 -8.84
C GLU A 267 15.39 -23.12 -10.26
N GLN A 268 14.94 -22.41 -11.28
CA GLN A 268 15.33 -22.71 -12.67
C GLN A 268 16.83 -22.53 -12.90
N VAL A 269 17.43 -21.48 -12.34
CA VAL A 269 18.89 -21.23 -12.47
C VAL A 269 19.70 -22.28 -11.74
N GLU A 270 19.28 -22.72 -10.54
CA GLU A 270 19.96 -23.79 -9.79
C GLU A 270 19.88 -25.16 -10.49
N VAL A 271 18.79 -25.43 -11.21
CA VAL A 271 18.65 -26.67 -11.99
C VAL A 271 19.50 -26.67 -13.26
N VAL A 272 19.71 -25.49 -13.89
CA VAL A 272 20.47 -25.37 -15.15
C VAL A 272 21.97 -25.22 -14.91
N MET A 273 22.38 -24.74 -13.74
CA MET A 273 23.79 -24.58 -13.34
C MET A 273 24.07 -25.35 -12.03
N PRO A 274 24.19 -26.67 -12.07
CA PRO A 274 24.53 -27.49 -10.89
C PRO A 274 25.97 -27.27 -10.43
#